data_2f03e09a4de0f3da113ce88f8fd9d7e7
#
_entry.id   2f03e09a4de0f3da113ce88f8fd9d7e7
#
_cell.length_a   1.000
_cell.length_b   1.000
_cell.length_c   1.000
_cell.angle_alpha   90.00
_cell.angle_beta   90.00
_cell.angle_gamma   90.00
#
_symmetry.space_group_name_H-M   'P 1'
#
loop_
_entity.id
_entity.type
_entity.pdbx_description
1 polymer ?
#
loop_
_entity_poly.entity_id
_entity_poly.type
_entity_poly.pdbx_seq_one_letter_code
_entity_poly.pdbx_strand_id
1 'polypeptide(L)'
;MRLVIRPNVWGPTHRQAWNEVLGRYGMRFDEQAMVALNGSPTWRIAQAIIELNQADLDPHRLAQEKTQAVKAMLLDSVRPLPLIEVVKAWHGRRPMSVGTGSESAVAEALLAHLGLRHYFSAVVAADHVVNHKPAPDTFLLCAERMGVAPEKCVVFEDADFGLQAAKRAGMDAVDVRLL
;
A
#
# COMPACT_ATOMS: atom_id res chain seq x y z
N MET A 1 4.32 20.91 2.26
CA MET A 1 4.78 19.73 1.52
C MET A 1 4.69 18.54 2.47
N ARG A 2 3.97 17.55 2.11
CA ARG A 2 3.71 16.37 2.94
C ARG A 2 3.90 15.13 2.14
N LEU A 3 4.63 14.19 2.69
CA LEU A 3 5.17 13.07 1.98
C LEU A 3 4.28 11.84 2.15
N VAL A 4 3.85 11.27 1.06
CA VAL A 4 3.28 9.91 1.03
C VAL A 4 4.27 9.04 0.26
N ILE A 5 4.83 8.03 0.90
CA ILE A 5 5.80 7.13 0.28
C ILE A 5 5.13 5.80 -0.06
N ARG A 6 5.38 5.33 -1.27
CA ARG A 6 5.12 3.95 -1.65
C ARG A 6 6.43 3.31 -2.12
N PRO A 7 6.91 2.23 -1.49
CA PRO A 7 8.04 1.49 -2.04
C PRO A 7 7.62 0.71 -3.29
N ASN A 8 8.32 0.88 -4.40
CA ASN A 8 8.04 0.22 -5.69
C ASN A 8 8.38 -1.28 -5.74
N VAL A 9 8.56 -1.92 -4.60
CA VAL A 9 8.87 -3.38 -4.50
C VAL A 9 7.64 -4.28 -4.43
N TRP A 10 6.43 -3.73 -4.54
CA TRP A 10 5.20 -4.44 -4.19
C TRP A 10 4.74 -5.47 -5.23
N GLY A 11 4.85 -5.18 -6.51
CA GLY A 11 4.36 -6.08 -7.56
C GLY A 11 4.99 -7.47 -7.54
N PRO A 12 6.32 -7.59 -7.66
CA PRO A 12 7.01 -8.88 -7.64
C PRO A 12 6.83 -9.64 -6.33
N THR A 13 6.92 -8.97 -5.18
CA THR A 13 6.79 -9.59 -3.85
C THR A 13 5.37 -10.10 -3.60
N HIS A 14 4.35 -9.31 -3.99
CA HIS A 14 2.97 -9.77 -3.86
C HIS A 14 2.66 -10.96 -4.74
N ARG A 15 3.18 -11.01 -5.97
CA ARG A 15 3.05 -12.15 -6.87
C ARG A 15 3.75 -13.39 -6.29
N GLN A 16 4.97 -13.23 -5.81
CA GLN A 16 5.71 -14.31 -5.17
C GLN A 16 4.98 -14.87 -3.96
N ALA A 17 4.43 -14.01 -3.10
CA ALA A 17 3.64 -14.41 -1.95
C ALA A 17 2.36 -15.14 -2.33
N TRP A 18 1.64 -14.69 -3.39
CA TRP A 18 0.50 -15.44 -3.91
C TRP A 18 0.92 -16.82 -4.42
N ASN A 19 1.98 -16.91 -5.23
CA ASN A 19 2.45 -18.19 -5.76
C ASN A 19 2.87 -19.16 -4.65
N GLU A 20 3.55 -18.67 -3.61
CA GLU A 20 3.94 -19.49 -2.46
C GLU A 20 2.72 -20.03 -1.71
N VAL A 21 1.79 -19.14 -1.35
CA VAL A 21 0.62 -19.55 -0.56
C VAL A 21 -0.31 -20.44 -1.37
N LEU A 22 -0.60 -20.10 -2.63
CA LEU A 22 -1.47 -20.89 -3.50
C LEU A 22 -0.86 -22.26 -3.83
N GLY A 23 0.46 -22.36 -3.92
CA GLY A 23 1.17 -23.62 -4.11
C GLY A 23 0.87 -24.65 -3.00
N ARG A 24 0.63 -24.20 -1.76
CA ARG A 24 0.24 -25.08 -0.62
C ARG A 24 -1.13 -25.73 -0.82
N TYR A 25 -1.99 -25.11 -1.63
CA TYR A 25 -3.35 -25.56 -1.94
C TYR A 25 -3.48 -26.16 -3.35
N GLY A 26 -2.37 -26.27 -4.10
CA GLY A 26 -2.40 -26.73 -5.50
C GLY A 26 -3.11 -25.76 -6.45
N MET A 27 -3.33 -24.50 -6.03
CA MET A 27 -3.97 -23.46 -6.82
C MET A 27 -2.97 -22.66 -7.64
N ARG A 28 -3.45 -21.99 -8.69
CA ARG A 28 -2.65 -21.14 -9.57
C ARG A 28 -3.08 -19.68 -9.48
N PHE A 29 -2.11 -18.79 -9.59
CA PHE A 29 -2.32 -17.35 -9.70
C PHE A 29 -2.40 -16.96 -11.17
N ASP A 30 -3.57 -16.52 -11.63
CA ASP A 30 -3.76 -15.97 -12.97
C ASP A 30 -3.56 -14.45 -12.91
N GLU A 31 -2.39 -14.00 -13.38
CA GLU A 31 -2.02 -12.59 -13.37
C GLU A 31 -2.94 -11.72 -14.23
N GLN A 32 -3.37 -12.24 -15.38
CA GLN A 32 -4.24 -11.47 -16.30
C GLN A 32 -5.65 -11.26 -15.70
N ALA A 33 -6.21 -12.30 -15.09
CA ALA A 33 -7.49 -12.19 -14.41
C ALA A 33 -7.43 -11.23 -13.20
N MET A 34 -6.26 -11.11 -12.56
CA MET A 34 -6.09 -10.26 -11.37
C MET A 34 -5.80 -8.79 -11.69
N VAL A 35 -5.47 -8.42 -12.92
CA VAL A 35 -5.22 -7.01 -13.30
C VAL A 35 -6.40 -6.10 -12.99
N ALA A 36 -7.64 -6.56 -13.24
CA ALA A 36 -8.86 -5.79 -12.96
C ALA A 36 -9.10 -5.57 -11.44
N LEU A 37 -8.43 -6.33 -10.59
CA LEU A 37 -8.55 -6.25 -9.13
C LEU A 37 -7.40 -5.48 -8.47
N ASN A 38 -6.50 -4.89 -9.25
CA ASN A 38 -5.42 -4.08 -8.73
C ASN A 38 -5.95 -2.92 -7.88
N GLY A 39 -5.47 -2.83 -6.64
CA GLY A 39 -5.93 -1.85 -5.66
C GLY A 39 -7.11 -2.31 -4.81
N SER A 40 -7.69 -3.49 -5.09
CA SER A 40 -8.73 -4.09 -4.24
C SER A 40 -8.14 -4.64 -2.94
N PRO A 41 -8.96 -4.77 -1.88
CA PRO A 41 -8.56 -5.46 -0.66
C PRO A 41 -8.09 -6.89 -0.92
N THR A 42 -7.11 -7.35 -0.15
CA THR A 42 -6.50 -8.68 -0.34
C THR A 42 -7.52 -9.83 -0.30
N TRP A 43 -8.54 -9.73 0.58
CA TRP A 43 -9.59 -10.75 0.67
C TRP A 43 -10.44 -10.86 -0.60
N ARG A 44 -10.66 -9.74 -1.29
CA ARG A 44 -11.42 -9.72 -2.55
C ARG A 44 -10.63 -10.37 -3.68
N ILE A 45 -9.32 -10.16 -3.71
CA ILE A 45 -8.41 -10.85 -4.63
C ILE A 45 -8.39 -12.35 -4.29
N ALA A 46 -8.31 -12.71 -3.00
CA ALA A 46 -8.39 -14.09 -2.54
C ALA A 46 -9.67 -14.79 -2.98
N GLN A 47 -10.82 -14.13 -2.85
CA GLN A 47 -12.12 -14.65 -3.28
C GLN A 47 -12.12 -14.97 -4.78
N ALA A 48 -11.67 -14.02 -5.62
CA ALA A 48 -11.61 -14.24 -7.07
C ALA A 48 -10.67 -15.40 -7.44
N ILE A 49 -9.53 -15.54 -6.76
CA ILE A 49 -8.62 -16.67 -6.96
C ILE A 49 -9.30 -18.01 -6.61
N ILE A 50 -10.00 -18.07 -5.48
CA ILE A 50 -10.73 -19.27 -5.03
C ILE A 50 -11.79 -19.66 -6.06
N GLU A 51 -12.57 -18.69 -6.56
CA GLU A 51 -13.59 -18.90 -7.59
C GLU A 51 -12.99 -19.44 -8.89
N LEU A 52 -11.89 -18.83 -9.38
CA LEU A 52 -11.19 -19.27 -10.60
C LEU A 52 -10.60 -20.68 -10.48
N ASN A 53 -10.16 -21.08 -9.29
CA ASN A 53 -9.61 -22.41 -9.04
C ASN A 53 -10.67 -23.42 -8.60
N GLN A 54 -11.95 -23.02 -8.49
CA GLN A 54 -13.07 -23.86 -8.00
C GLN A 54 -12.74 -24.53 -6.65
N ALA A 55 -12.03 -23.78 -5.78
CA ALA A 55 -11.62 -24.28 -4.48
C ALA A 55 -12.64 -23.94 -3.40
N ASP A 56 -12.67 -24.76 -2.34
CA ASP A 56 -13.49 -24.51 -1.15
C ASP A 56 -12.59 -24.04 0.00
N LEU A 57 -12.38 -22.72 0.07
CA LEU A 57 -11.54 -22.07 1.05
C LEU A 57 -12.17 -20.75 1.53
N ASP A 58 -11.87 -20.36 2.77
CA ASP A 58 -12.21 -19.04 3.28
C ASP A 58 -11.30 -17.97 2.69
N PRO A 59 -11.85 -16.98 1.95
CA PRO A 59 -11.06 -15.91 1.35
C PRO A 59 -10.33 -15.04 2.36
N HIS A 60 -10.88 -14.87 3.56
CA HIS A 60 -10.21 -14.10 4.62
C HIS A 60 -8.99 -14.84 5.16
N ARG A 61 -9.09 -16.16 5.35
CA ARG A 61 -7.97 -17.00 5.75
C ARG A 61 -6.86 -16.97 4.69
N LEU A 62 -7.20 -17.17 3.42
CA LEU A 62 -6.23 -17.12 2.32
C LEU A 62 -5.53 -15.74 2.22
N ALA A 63 -6.30 -14.67 2.42
CA ALA A 63 -5.75 -13.31 2.46
C ALA A 63 -4.78 -13.10 3.65
N GLN A 64 -5.10 -13.65 4.82
CA GLN A 64 -4.22 -13.59 5.98
C GLN A 64 -2.89 -14.35 5.74
N GLU A 65 -2.94 -15.55 5.19
CA GLU A 65 -1.74 -16.34 4.87
C GLU A 65 -0.85 -15.60 3.86
N LYS A 66 -1.44 -15.00 2.82
CA LYS A 66 -0.72 -14.17 1.85
C LYS A 66 -0.10 -12.93 2.51
N THR A 67 -0.82 -12.26 3.39
CA THR A 67 -0.33 -11.08 4.12
C THR A 67 0.89 -11.45 4.99
N GLN A 68 0.84 -12.60 5.65
CA GLN A 68 1.96 -13.14 6.43
C GLN A 68 3.19 -13.43 5.53
N ALA A 69 2.98 -14.07 4.39
CA ALA A 69 4.05 -14.37 3.43
C ALA A 69 4.71 -13.09 2.89
N VAL A 70 3.90 -12.09 2.50
CA VAL A 70 4.40 -10.77 2.09
C VAL A 70 5.24 -10.14 3.19
N LYS A 71 4.75 -10.14 4.42
CA LYS A 71 5.45 -9.55 5.56
C LYS A 71 6.83 -10.19 5.74
N ALA A 72 6.92 -11.50 5.72
CA ALA A 72 8.18 -12.22 5.83
C ALA A 72 9.15 -11.86 4.70
N MET A 73 8.69 -11.91 3.44
CA MET A 73 9.53 -11.60 2.28
C MET A 73 10.02 -10.16 2.24
N LEU A 74 9.15 -9.21 2.63
CA LEU A 74 9.48 -7.79 2.59
C LEU A 74 10.53 -7.41 3.63
N LEU A 75 10.47 -7.98 4.82
CA LEU A 75 11.43 -7.69 5.87
C LEU A 75 12.87 -8.04 5.47
N ASP A 76 13.05 -9.06 4.61
CA ASP A 76 14.38 -9.47 4.15
C ASP A 76 14.91 -8.63 2.98
N SER A 77 14.03 -8.08 2.15
CA SER A 77 14.42 -7.47 0.86
C SER A 77 14.23 -5.97 0.76
N VAL A 78 13.39 -5.37 1.61
CA VAL A 78 13.03 -3.95 1.50
C VAL A 78 14.22 -3.03 1.79
N ARG A 79 14.37 -2.00 0.96
CA ARG A 79 15.36 -0.92 1.17
C ARG A 79 14.66 0.42 1.01
N PRO A 80 15.10 1.45 1.76
CA PRO A 80 14.60 2.80 1.58
C PRO A 80 14.92 3.31 0.17
N LEU A 81 13.96 3.99 -0.46
CA LEU A 81 14.20 4.71 -1.71
C LEU A 81 14.93 6.04 -1.44
N PRO A 82 15.57 6.66 -2.47
CA PRO A 82 16.22 7.97 -2.32
C PRO A 82 15.33 9.06 -1.71
N LEU A 83 14.02 8.95 -1.89
CA LEU A 83 13.01 9.83 -1.30
C LEU A 83 13.06 9.91 0.24
N ILE A 84 13.74 8.97 0.90
CA ILE A 84 13.94 9.00 2.35
C ILE A 84 14.70 10.26 2.79
N GLU A 85 15.56 10.80 1.97
CA GLU A 85 16.29 12.03 2.29
C GLU A 85 15.35 13.24 2.39
N VAL A 86 14.28 13.26 1.58
CA VAL A 86 13.21 14.27 1.70
C VAL A 86 12.47 14.10 3.03
N VAL A 87 12.18 12.87 3.44
CA VAL A 87 11.54 12.58 4.74
C VAL A 87 12.39 13.08 5.89
N LYS A 88 13.67 12.77 5.89
CA LYS A 88 14.62 13.20 6.93
C LYS A 88 14.74 14.74 6.98
N ALA A 89 14.83 15.39 5.82
CA ALA A 89 14.96 16.85 5.72
C ALA A 89 13.74 17.60 6.27
N TRP A 90 12.54 17.00 6.17
CA TRP A 90 11.30 17.62 6.62
C TRP A 90 10.82 17.17 8.00
N HIS A 91 11.49 16.20 8.61
CA HIS A 91 11.16 15.73 9.96
C HIS A 91 11.20 16.88 10.99
N GLY A 92 10.18 16.95 11.84
CA GLY A 92 10.03 18.03 12.83
C GLY A 92 9.63 19.40 12.25
N ARG A 93 9.68 19.57 10.91
CA ARG A 93 9.32 20.85 10.25
C ARG A 93 7.89 20.82 9.68
N ARG A 94 7.45 19.67 9.23
CA ARG A 94 6.10 19.45 8.66
C ARG A 94 5.57 18.10 9.12
N PRO A 95 4.27 17.99 9.42
CA PRO A 95 3.67 16.69 9.64
C PRO A 95 3.69 15.88 8.34
N MET A 96 3.98 14.59 8.47
CA MET A 96 4.04 13.65 7.35
C MET A 96 3.22 12.41 7.67
N SER A 97 2.61 11.82 6.66
CA SER A 97 1.87 10.56 6.79
C SER A 97 2.18 9.61 5.64
N VAL A 98 1.94 8.34 5.88
CA VAL A 98 1.95 7.30 4.86
C VAL A 98 0.52 6.93 4.51
N GLY A 99 0.20 6.92 3.20
CA GLY A 99 -1.06 6.40 2.67
C GLY A 99 -0.77 5.24 1.72
N THR A 100 -1.17 4.03 2.09
CA THR A 100 -0.85 2.80 1.35
C THR A 100 -2.08 1.97 1.03
N GLY A 101 -2.03 1.22 -0.09
CA GLY A 101 -3.02 0.18 -0.41
C GLY A 101 -2.77 -1.15 0.29
N SER A 102 -1.76 -1.24 1.15
CA SER A 102 -1.51 -2.42 1.97
C SER A 102 -2.27 -2.38 3.27
N GLU A 103 -2.42 -3.53 3.89
CA GLU A 103 -2.99 -3.63 5.23
C GLU A 103 -2.07 -2.99 6.27
N SER A 104 -2.65 -2.46 7.34
CA SER A 104 -1.95 -1.73 8.41
C SER A 104 -0.83 -2.57 9.05
N ALA A 105 -1.08 -3.86 9.28
CA ALA A 105 -0.09 -4.78 9.85
C ALA A 105 1.19 -4.89 9.00
N VAL A 106 1.07 -4.84 7.67
CA VAL A 106 2.21 -4.87 6.75
C VAL A 106 2.92 -3.52 6.74
N ALA A 107 2.16 -2.43 6.62
CA ALA A 107 2.71 -1.08 6.56
C ALA A 107 3.50 -0.72 7.83
N GLU A 108 2.94 -1.00 9.01
CA GLU A 108 3.59 -0.74 10.30
C GLU A 108 4.85 -1.60 10.47
N ALA A 109 4.79 -2.90 10.11
CA ALA A 109 5.95 -3.77 10.20
C ALA A 109 7.10 -3.31 9.31
N LEU A 110 6.82 -2.86 8.08
CA LEU A 110 7.82 -2.32 7.17
C LEU A 110 8.45 -1.04 7.68
N LEU A 111 7.63 -0.10 8.12
CA LEU A 111 8.11 1.18 8.65
C LEU A 111 8.96 0.97 9.91
N ALA A 112 8.57 0.04 10.77
CA ALA A 112 9.35 -0.32 11.96
C ALA A 112 10.69 -0.98 11.57
N HIS A 113 10.67 -1.96 10.65
CA HIS A 113 11.88 -2.65 10.18
C HIS A 113 12.90 -1.68 9.56
N LEU A 114 12.41 -0.72 8.76
CA LEU A 114 13.25 0.32 8.15
C LEU A 114 13.67 1.43 9.13
N GLY A 115 13.19 1.41 10.37
CA GLY A 115 13.43 2.50 11.33
C GLY A 115 12.76 3.81 10.93
N LEU A 116 11.72 3.78 10.10
CA LEU A 116 11.08 4.97 9.51
C LEU A 116 9.78 5.39 10.21
N ARG A 117 9.21 4.54 11.07
CA ARG A 117 7.89 4.81 11.67
C ARG A 117 7.80 6.15 12.39
N HIS A 118 8.88 6.54 13.08
CA HIS A 118 8.94 7.77 13.88
C HIS A 118 8.91 9.07 13.07
N TYR A 119 9.15 9.00 11.76
CA TYR A 119 9.05 10.18 10.88
C TYR A 119 7.60 10.57 10.57
N PHE A 120 6.65 9.66 10.76
CA PHE A 120 5.28 9.84 10.32
C PHE A 120 4.32 9.96 11.50
N SER A 121 3.52 11.02 11.50
CA SER A 121 2.47 11.26 12.50
C SER A 121 1.28 10.31 12.32
N ALA A 122 1.07 9.82 11.09
CA ALA A 122 -0.01 8.89 10.79
C ALA A 122 0.37 7.89 9.71
N VAL A 123 -0.24 6.70 9.79
CA VAL A 123 -0.25 5.68 8.73
C VAL A 123 -1.69 5.37 8.39
N VAL A 124 -2.06 5.52 7.13
CA VAL A 124 -3.37 5.17 6.59
C VAL A 124 -3.19 4.01 5.61
N ALA A 125 -3.78 2.90 5.95
CA ALA A 125 -3.68 1.63 5.22
C ALA A 125 -5.02 1.25 4.58
N ALA A 126 -5.06 0.18 3.80
CA ALA A 126 -6.26 -0.26 3.09
C ALA A 126 -7.43 -0.56 4.03
N ASP A 127 -7.16 -1.17 5.17
CA ASP A 127 -8.15 -1.53 6.20
C ASP A 127 -8.69 -0.32 7.00
N HIS A 128 -8.18 0.88 6.75
CA HIS A 128 -8.67 2.11 7.38
C HIS A 128 -9.71 2.85 6.53
N VAL A 129 -9.94 2.44 5.29
CA VAL A 129 -10.85 3.13 4.35
C VAL A 129 -11.75 2.13 3.63
N VAL A 130 -12.94 2.58 3.25
CA VAL A 130 -13.90 1.77 2.49
C VAL A 130 -13.60 1.84 1.00
N ASN A 131 -13.34 3.04 0.48
CA ASN A 131 -13.07 3.24 -0.94
C ASN A 131 -11.56 3.36 -1.15
N HIS A 132 -11.02 2.44 -1.96
CA HIS A 132 -9.59 2.40 -2.25
C HIS A 132 -9.24 3.26 -3.46
N LYS A 133 -7.93 3.58 -3.60
CA LYS A 133 -7.41 4.29 -4.79
C LYS A 133 -7.96 3.65 -6.07
N PRO A 134 -8.49 4.42 -7.01
CA PRO A 134 -8.33 5.86 -7.20
C PRO A 134 -9.33 6.76 -6.45
N ALA A 135 -10.12 6.26 -5.48
CA ALA A 135 -10.88 7.10 -4.58
C ALA A 135 -9.95 7.93 -3.67
N PRO A 136 -10.36 9.13 -3.23
CA PRO A 136 -9.50 10.04 -2.47
C PRO A 136 -9.35 9.68 -1.00
N ASP A 137 -10.13 8.72 -0.50
CA ASP A 137 -10.37 8.45 0.94
C ASP A 137 -9.06 8.25 1.73
N THR A 138 -8.11 7.48 1.18
CA THR A 138 -6.81 7.26 1.82
C THR A 138 -6.07 8.56 2.10
N PHE A 139 -6.04 9.47 1.13
CA PHE A 139 -5.30 10.73 1.28
C PHE A 139 -6.08 11.76 2.09
N LEU A 140 -7.40 11.81 1.97
CA LEU A 140 -8.24 12.64 2.83
C LEU A 140 -8.07 12.25 4.30
N LEU A 141 -8.08 10.94 4.61
CA LEU A 141 -7.83 10.47 5.97
C LEU A 141 -6.40 10.75 6.45
N CYS A 142 -5.40 10.72 5.54
CA CYS A 142 -4.04 11.18 5.85
C CYS A 142 -4.03 12.65 6.28
N ALA A 143 -4.70 13.52 5.54
CA ALA A 143 -4.78 14.95 5.82
C ALA A 143 -5.51 15.22 7.15
N GLU A 144 -6.63 14.53 7.38
CA GLU A 144 -7.40 14.59 8.63
C GLU A 144 -6.53 14.22 9.84
N ARG A 145 -5.87 13.05 9.80
CA ARG A 145 -5.02 12.59 10.91
C ARG A 145 -3.81 13.48 11.16
N MET A 146 -3.37 14.24 10.17
CA MET A 146 -2.33 15.26 10.31
C MET A 146 -2.87 16.62 10.77
N GLY A 147 -4.17 16.82 10.83
CA GLY A 147 -4.80 18.11 11.15
C GLY A 147 -4.57 19.17 10.10
N VAL A 148 -4.64 18.80 8.79
CA VAL A 148 -4.25 19.70 7.71
C VAL A 148 -5.22 19.64 6.56
N ALA A 149 -5.54 20.83 6.03
CA ALA A 149 -6.41 20.98 4.89
C ALA A 149 -5.79 20.30 3.63
N PRO A 150 -6.59 19.53 2.86
CA PRO A 150 -6.11 18.79 1.70
C PRO A 150 -5.34 19.65 0.69
N GLU A 151 -5.81 20.86 0.39
CA GLU A 151 -5.18 21.78 -0.55
C GLU A 151 -3.78 22.28 -0.12
N LYS A 152 -3.38 21.99 1.13
CA LYS A 152 -2.04 22.26 1.66
C LYS A 152 -1.15 21.02 1.70
N CYS A 153 -1.63 19.89 1.13
CA CYS A 153 -0.91 18.63 1.10
C CYS A 153 -0.26 18.41 -0.27
N VAL A 154 0.90 17.76 -0.26
CA VAL A 154 1.55 17.23 -1.46
C VAL A 154 1.72 15.73 -1.29
N VAL A 155 1.29 14.97 -2.28
CA VAL A 155 1.42 13.52 -2.33
C VAL A 155 2.59 13.17 -3.24
N PHE A 156 3.47 12.28 -2.80
CA PHE A 156 4.52 11.67 -3.63
C PHE A 156 4.09 10.24 -3.93
N GLU A 157 3.88 9.92 -5.18
CA GLU A 157 3.26 8.66 -5.61
C GLU A 157 3.89 8.14 -6.90
N ASP A 158 3.95 6.82 -7.07
CA ASP A 158 4.50 6.13 -8.23
C ASP A 158 3.44 5.40 -9.07
N ALA A 159 2.19 5.38 -8.62
CA ALA A 159 1.10 4.68 -9.29
C ALA A 159 0.02 5.63 -9.82
N ASP A 160 -0.49 5.35 -11.01
CA ASP A 160 -1.50 6.20 -11.64
C ASP A 160 -2.79 6.34 -10.82
N PHE A 161 -3.23 5.26 -10.16
CA PHE A 161 -4.39 5.31 -9.25
C PHE A 161 -4.12 6.18 -8.01
N GLY A 162 -2.88 6.22 -7.53
CA GLY A 162 -2.51 7.11 -6.43
C GLY A 162 -2.47 8.57 -6.86
N LEU A 163 -1.91 8.87 -8.04
CA LEU A 163 -1.93 10.22 -8.61
C LEU A 163 -3.36 10.73 -8.84
N GLN A 164 -4.25 9.86 -9.36
CA GLN A 164 -5.67 10.18 -9.50
C GLN A 164 -6.34 10.42 -8.14
N ALA A 165 -6.05 9.59 -7.13
CA ALA A 165 -6.59 9.75 -5.79
C ALA A 165 -6.16 11.08 -5.15
N ALA A 166 -4.89 11.48 -5.29
CA ALA A 166 -4.38 12.76 -4.82
C ALA A 166 -5.11 13.93 -5.48
N LYS A 167 -5.26 13.89 -6.80
CA LYS A 167 -6.01 14.91 -7.56
C LYS A 167 -7.47 15.00 -7.11
N ARG A 168 -8.15 13.86 -6.91
CA ARG A 168 -9.53 13.81 -6.42
C ARG A 168 -9.66 14.32 -4.98
N ALA A 169 -8.60 14.18 -4.19
CA ALA A 169 -8.52 14.74 -2.84
C ALA A 169 -8.25 16.26 -2.80
N GLY A 170 -8.05 16.90 -3.96
CA GLY A 170 -7.69 18.32 -4.04
C GLY A 170 -6.26 18.61 -3.55
N MET A 171 -5.37 17.62 -3.65
CA MET A 171 -3.96 17.72 -3.23
C MET A 171 -3.04 17.87 -4.42
N ASP A 172 -1.91 18.57 -4.22
CA ASP A 172 -0.81 18.51 -5.18
C ASP A 172 -0.20 17.10 -5.20
N ALA A 173 0.28 16.68 -6.37
CA ALA A 173 0.92 15.37 -6.52
C ALA A 173 2.24 15.49 -7.29
N VAL A 174 3.23 14.75 -6.83
CA VAL A 174 4.52 14.56 -7.49
C VAL A 174 4.62 13.11 -7.93
N ASP A 175 4.74 12.88 -9.23
CA ASP A 175 5.05 11.57 -9.78
C ASP A 175 6.54 11.29 -9.56
N VAL A 176 6.82 10.37 -8.63
CA VAL A 176 8.21 10.05 -8.26
C VAL A 176 8.95 9.24 -9.32
N ARG A 177 8.24 8.73 -10.34
CA ARG A 177 8.86 8.07 -11.50
C ARG A 177 9.61 9.05 -12.40
N LEU A 178 9.35 10.35 -12.22
CA LEU A 178 9.95 11.43 -13.01
C LEU A 178 11.11 12.13 -12.28
N LEU A 179 11.45 11.69 -11.08
CA LEU A 179 12.56 12.18 -10.28
C LEU A 179 13.80 11.31 -10.48
#